data_3c055bf0035f7e2e1621927e8fa12c98
#
_entry.id   3c055bf0035f7e2e1621927e8fa12c98
#
_cell.length_a   1.000
_cell.length_b   1.000
_cell.length_c   1.000
_cell.angle_alpha   90.00
_cell.angle_beta   90.00
_cell.angle_gamma   90.00
#
_symmetry.space_group_name_H-M   'P 1'
#
loop_
_entity.id
_entity.type
_entity.pdbx_description
1 polymer ?
#
loop_
_entity_poly.entity_id
_entity_poly.type
_entity_poly.pdbx_seq_one_letter_code
_entity_poly.pdbx_strand_id
1 'polypeptide(L)'
;MHWFSRARLLVLTLICLFWTGLIFVGHFFPTAPFMSVPWRGEQSFEDLLRREGRKTTPPRDFVFLGIDQSTLQLPPLTPEELAGNRPLQLISERPYPWSREVWALLLDRLFAAGARLVVFDLLFNPPNDGDPAFHAALEHYRDKVVVGANFDMENGAQVITPNSTLIPPPQILDDRVGFVNFFPDSIDGVTRAATYRVTARQLVGSPLYPGEEVYESLATRALNKIGYSKDVPNDLYGHMIRFTAPDAFEPRPLYEVFDPKLWRANYANGAFFKDKIVMVGPSAQVFHDVVDTPMSPATFGPTLHFQAMAAALGHEFLRATPRKIELMLVCAAGLVAWLLVA
;
A
#
# COMPACT_ATOMS: atom_id res chain seq x y z
N MET A 1 12.47 63.37 3.65
CA MET A 1 12.49 62.18 2.77
C MET A 1 13.08 60.93 3.45
N HIS A 2 14.16 60.98 4.25
CA HIS A 2 14.80 59.83 4.86
C HIS A 2 13.96 59.13 5.95
N TRP A 3 12.98 59.73 6.59
CA TRP A 3 12.18 59.12 7.64
C TRP A 3 11.13 58.20 7.09
N PHE A 4 10.51 58.52 5.96
CA PHE A 4 9.56 57.62 5.25
C PHE A 4 10.23 56.34 4.72
N SER A 5 11.47 56.39 4.31
CA SER A 5 12.23 55.24 3.85
C SER A 5 12.56 54.26 4.99
N ARG A 6 12.92 54.79 6.18
CA ARG A 6 13.22 53.98 7.36
C ARG A 6 11.95 53.28 7.93
N ALA A 7 10.82 54.00 7.99
CA ALA A 7 9.57 53.46 8.42
C ALA A 7 9.07 52.32 7.47
N ARG A 8 9.21 52.55 6.14
CA ARG A 8 8.91 51.52 5.13
C ARG A 8 9.77 50.25 5.30
N LEU A 9 11.07 50.44 5.45
CA LEU A 9 12.01 49.31 5.64
C LEU A 9 11.68 48.52 6.92
N LEU A 10 11.37 49.21 8.00
CA LEU A 10 10.97 48.56 9.26
C LEU A 10 9.71 47.73 9.09
N VAL A 11 8.66 48.27 8.43
CA VAL A 11 7.42 47.53 8.19
C VAL A 11 7.66 46.32 7.31
N LEU A 12 8.44 46.44 6.24
CA LEU A 12 8.80 45.32 5.37
C LEU A 12 9.59 44.23 6.13
N THR A 13 10.54 44.66 6.97
CA THR A 13 11.28 43.70 7.83
C THR A 13 10.35 42.93 8.78
N LEU A 14 9.41 43.62 9.44
CA LEU A 14 8.44 42.96 10.32
C LEU A 14 7.52 42.00 9.58
N ILE A 15 7.08 42.36 8.36
CA ILE A 15 6.28 41.45 7.51
C ILE A 15 7.08 40.22 7.13
N CYS A 16 8.32 40.37 6.67
CA CYS A 16 9.17 39.23 6.32
C CYS A 16 9.46 38.33 7.51
N LEU A 17 9.78 38.92 8.68
CA LEU A 17 9.97 38.16 9.92
C LEU A 17 8.70 37.42 10.35
N PHE A 18 7.54 38.06 10.26
CA PHE A 18 6.25 37.43 10.57
C PHE A 18 5.99 36.19 9.68
N TRP A 19 6.12 36.35 8.35
CA TRP A 19 5.87 35.23 7.42
C TRP A 19 6.92 34.13 7.57
N THR A 20 8.20 34.47 7.74
CA THR A 20 9.26 33.49 8.00
C THR A 20 8.99 32.71 9.30
N GLY A 21 8.57 33.42 10.35
CA GLY A 21 8.19 32.80 11.62
C GLY A 21 6.95 31.91 11.49
N LEU A 22 5.95 32.34 10.74
CA LEU A 22 4.74 31.54 10.49
C LEU A 22 5.06 30.23 9.74
N ILE A 23 5.87 30.31 8.69
CA ILE A 23 6.32 29.13 7.92
C ILE A 23 7.14 28.21 8.84
N PHE A 24 8.06 28.76 9.62
CA PHE A 24 8.86 28.00 10.59
C PHE A 24 7.97 27.25 11.59
N VAL A 25 7.00 27.94 12.20
CA VAL A 25 6.10 27.31 13.19
C VAL A 25 5.21 26.27 12.51
N GLY A 26 4.66 26.55 11.31
CA GLY A 26 3.83 25.61 10.56
C GLY A 26 4.60 24.35 10.17
N HIS A 27 5.85 24.48 9.75
CA HIS A 27 6.71 23.37 9.36
C HIS A 27 7.14 22.50 10.55
N PHE A 28 7.61 23.10 11.64
CA PHE A 28 8.15 22.35 12.79
C PHE A 28 7.13 21.98 13.86
N PHE A 29 5.98 22.61 13.90
CA PHE A 29 4.91 22.41 14.87
C PHE A 29 3.53 22.34 14.21
N PRO A 30 3.31 21.41 13.27
CA PRO A 30 2.08 21.36 12.47
C PRO A 30 0.82 21.08 13.29
N THR A 31 0.98 20.48 14.47
CA THR A 31 -0.13 20.20 15.39
C THR A 31 -0.53 21.38 16.26
N ALA A 32 0.25 22.49 16.25
CA ALA A 32 -0.14 23.71 16.96
C ALA A 32 -1.39 24.34 16.33
N PRO A 33 -2.22 25.08 17.10
CA PRO A 33 -3.43 25.68 16.59
C PRO A 33 -3.19 26.50 15.31
N PHE A 34 -4.00 26.28 14.29
CA PHE A 34 -3.95 26.92 12.95
C PHE A 34 -2.69 26.61 12.12
N MET A 35 -1.70 25.90 12.66
CA MET A 35 -0.44 25.60 11.93
C MET A 35 -0.57 24.45 10.94
N SER A 36 -1.61 23.64 11.03
CA SER A 36 -1.92 22.62 10.01
C SER A 36 -2.19 23.19 8.61
N VAL A 37 -2.65 24.45 8.51
CA VAL A 37 -2.95 25.09 7.22
C VAL A 37 -1.68 25.35 6.39
N PRO A 38 -0.65 26.10 6.87
CA PRO A 38 0.59 26.26 6.13
C PRO A 38 1.30 24.92 5.89
N TRP A 39 1.26 24.00 6.85
CA TRP A 39 1.83 22.67 6.69
C TRP A 39 1.17 21.89 5.55
N ARG A 40 -0.16 21.87 5.47
CA ARG A 40 -0.88 21.23 4.35
C ARG A 40 -0.51 21.85 3.01
N GLY A 41 -0.32 23.17 2.95
CA GLY A 41 0.14 23.87 1.74
C GLY A 41 1.52 23.39 1.30
N GLU A 42 2.45 23.22 2.24
CA GLU A 42 3.78 22.67 1.99
C GLU A 42 3.71 21.23 1.48
N GLN A 43 2.96 20.37 2.18
CA GLN A 43 2.79 18.96 1.78
C GLN A 43 2.11 18.82 0.40
N SER A 44 1.12 19.66 0.11
CA SER A 44 0.48 19.68 -1.23
C SER A 44 1.47 20.04 -2.34
N PHE A 45 2.40 20.95 -2.07
CA PHE A 45 3.47 21.29 -3.01
C PHE A 45 4.49 20.16 -3.16
N GLU A 46 4.89 19.51 -2.08
CA GLU A 46 5.76 18.33 -2.12
C GLU A 46 5.09 17.18 -2.90
N ASP A 47 3.79 16.95 -2.70
CA ASP A 47 3.04 15.92 -3.42
C ASP A 47 2.92 16.25 -4.91
N LEU A 48 2.80 17.55 -5.27
CA LEU A 48 2.90 17.99 -6.66
C LEU A 48 4.28 17.64 -7.24
N LEU A 49 5.36 17.91 -6.51
CA LEU A 49 6.71 17.54 -6.95
C LEU A 49 6.89 16.03 -7.07
N ARG A 50 6.29 15.24 -6.19
CA ARG A 50 6.26 13.77 -6.30
C ARG A 50 5.47 13.32 -7.52
N ARG A 51 4.35 13.98 -7.82
CA ARG A 51 3.49 13.69 -8.98
C ARG A 51 4.12 14.03 -10.30
N GLU A 52 4.84 15.16 -10.40
CA GLU A 52 5.49 15.62 -11.63
C GLU A 52 6.93 15.11 -11.78
N GLY A 53 7.57 14.75 -10.67
CA GLY A 53 8.95 14.32 -10.63
C GLY A 53 9.20 12.90 -11.13
N ARG A 54 10.42 12.42 -10.93
CA ARG A 54 10.84 11.04 -11.28
C ARG A 54 9.99 10.00 -10.55
N LYS A 55 9.59 8.96 -11.26
CA LYS A 55 8.86 7.80 -10.73
C LYS A 55 9.79 6.60 -10.55
N THR A 56 9.41 5.71 -9.65
CA THR A 56 10.01 4.38 -9.58
C THR A 56 9.61 3.58 -10.82
N THR A 57 10.55 2.84 -11.39
CA THR A 57 10.26 1.95 -12.50
C THR A 57 9.47 0.74 -12.00
N PRO A 58 8.25 0.48 -12.51
CA PRO A 58 7.47 -0.65 -12.07
C PRO A 58 8.14 -1.97 -12.50
N PRO A 59 8.26 -2.96 -11.60
CA PRO A 59 8.68 -4.30 -11.97
C PRO A 59 7.73 -4.92 -12.99
N ARG A 60 8.27 -5.51 -14.06
CA ARG A 60 7.47 -6.09 -15.16
C ARG A 60 6.83 -7.43 -14.83
N ASP A 61 7.24 -8.03 -13.75
CA ASP A 61 6.76 -9.32 -13.24
C ASP A 61 5.62 -9.19 -12.23
N PHE A 62 5.19 -7.97 -11.90
CA PHE A 62 4.05 -7.72 -11.02
C PHE A 62 2.73 -7.72 -11.82
N VAL A 63 1.74 -8.46 -11.32
CA VAL A 63 0.40 -8.59 -11.94
C VAL A 63 -0.66 -8.43 -10.86
N PHE A 64 -1.59 -7.51 -11.03
CA PHE A 64 -2.73 -7.35 -10.15
C PHE A 64 -3.97 -8.03 -10.74
N LEU A 65 -4.48 -9.05 -10.06
CA LEU A 65 -5.78 -9.66 -10.31
C LEU A 65 -6.80 -9.06 -9.35
N GLY A 66 -7.64 -8.19 -9.88
CA GLY A 66 -8.61 -7.44 -9.10
C GLY A 66 -9.95 -8.16 -8.96
N ILE A 67 -10.51 -8.16 -7.75
CA ILE A 67 -11.92 -8.47 -7.53
C ILE A 67 -12.69 -7.20 -7.90
N ASP A 68 -12.92 -7.01 -9.17
CA ASP A 68 -13.58 -5.86 -9.76
C ASP A 68 -15.09 -6.08 -9.89
N GLN A 69 -15.80 -5.08 -10.41
CA GLN A 69 -17.24 -5.17 -10.60
C GLN A 69 -17.64 -6.31 -11.56
N SER A 70 -16.85 -6.59 -12.59
CA SER A 70 -17.13 -7.67 -13.54
C SER A 70 -16.91 -9.06 -12.94
N THR A 71 -16.00 -9.19 -11.99
CA THR A 71 -15.80 -10.41 -11.20
C THR A 71 -16.92 -10.62 -10.17
N LEU A 72 -17.41 -9.55 -9.55
CA LEU A 72 -18.54 -9.62 -8.60
C LEU A 72 -19.88 -9.92 -9.29
N GLN A 73 -20.02 -9.44 -10.52
CA GLN A 73 -21.23 -9.59 -11.34
C GLN A 73 -20.81 -10.21 -12.67
N LEU A 74 -20.51 -11.52 -12.65
CA LEU A 74 -20.06 -12.21 -13.85
C LEU A 74 -20.91 -11.84 -15.08
N PRO A 75 -20.31 -11.67 -16.26
CA PRO A 75 -21.05 -11.50 -17.49
C PRO A 75 -21.98 -12.71 -17.69
N PRO A 76 -23.07 -12.58 -18.46
CA PRO A 76 -23.96 -13.70 -18.74
C PRO A 76 -23.17 -14.88 -19.30
N LEU A 77 -23.15 -15.99 -18.54
CA LEU A 77 -22.49 -17.24 -18.92
C LEU A 77 -23.54 -18.24 -19.35
N THR A 78 -23.26 -18.98 -20.42
CA THR A 78 -24.14 -20.07 -20.86
C THR A 78 -23.97 -21.28 -19.92
N PRO A 79 -24.97 -22.18 -19.85
CA PRO A 79 -24.85 -23.43 -19.11
C PRO A 79 -23.62 -24.24 -19.51
N GLU A 80 -23.23 -24.20 -20.77
CA GLU A 80 -22.07 -24.91 -21.31
C GLU A 80 -20.76 -24.29 -20.82
N GLU A 81 -20.69 -22.96 -20.65
CA GLU A 81 -19.51 -22.24 -20.09
C GLU A 81 -19.34 -22.52 -18.60
N LEU A 82 -20.43 -22.73 -17.88
CA LEU A 82 -20.42 -23.12 -16.48
C LEU A 82 -20.16 -24.62 -16.30
N ALA A 83 -20.59 -25.47 -17.25
CA ALA A 83 -20.44 -26.91 -17.15
C ALA A 83 -18.95 -27.30 -17.09
N GLY A 84 -18.57 -27.99 -16.01
CA GLY A 84 -17.18 -28.41 -15.79
C GLY A 84 -16.22 -27.28 -15.36
N ASN A 85 -16.71 -26.04 -15.16
CA ASN A 85 -15.92 -24.92 -14.68
C ASN A 85 -16.26 -24.61 -13.22
N ARG A 86 -15.70 -25.41 -12.31
CA ARG A 86 -15.99 -25.33 -10.86
C ARG A 86 -15.77 -23.93 -10.27
N PRO A 87 -14.67 -23.19 -10.55
CA PRO A 87 -14.52 -21.86 -9.99
C PRO A 87 -15.60 -20.86 -10.43
N LEU A 88 -16.00 -20.84 -11.72
CA LEU A 88 -17.07 -19.96 -12.18
C LEU A 88 -18.43 -20.34 -11.60
N GLN A 89 -18.70 -21.66 -11.38
CA GLN A 89 -19.88 -22.11 -10.69
C GLN A 89 -19.91 -21.54 -9.26
N LEU A 90 -18.84 -21.70 -8.49
CA LEU A 90 -18.74 -21.21 -7.10
C LEU A 90 -18.91 -19.68 -6.99
N ILE A 91 -18.39 -18.93 -7.98
CA ILE A 91 -18.55 -17.48 -8.03
C ILE A 91 -20.01 -17.11 -8.36
N SER A 92 -20.68 -17.88 -9.23
CA SER A 92 -22.06 -17.62 -9.64
C SER A 92 -23.11 -18.06 -8.62
N GLU A 93 -22.79 -19.03 -7.77
CA GLU A 93 -23.72 -19.60 -6.79
C GLU A 93 -24.18 -18.61 -5.71
N ARG A 94 -23.31 -17.64 -5.34
CA ARG A 94 -23.62 -16.65 -4.30
C ARG A 94 -22.80 -15.38 -4.44
N PRO A 95 -23.30 -14.25 -3.91
CA PRO A 95 -22.52 -13.03 -3.79
C PRO A 95 -21.23 -13.23 -2.98
N TYR A 96 -20.23 -12.36 -3.23
CA TYR A 96 -19.03 -12.32 -2.39
C TYR A 96 -19.38 -12.10 -0.90
N PRO A 97 -18.71 -12.80 0.04
CA PRO A 97 -17.56 -13.70 -0.13
C PRO A 97 -17.93 -15.10 -0.63
N TRP A 98 -17.22 -15.56 -1.66
CA TRP A 98 -17.41 -16.89 -2.24
C TRP A 98 -16.87 -18.01 -1.34
N SER A 99 -17.15 -19.27 -1.73
CA SER A 99 -16.45 -20.43 -1.15
C SER A 99 -14.93 -20.28 -1.29
N ARG A 100 -14.20 -20.58 -0.25
CA ARG A 100 -12.73 -20.54 -0.28
C ARG A 100 -12.09 -21.57 -1.19
N GLU A 101 -12.86 -22.55 -1.68
CA GLU A 101 -12.44 -23.45 -2.75
C GLU A 101 -12.02 -22.66 -4.01
N VAL A 102 -12.63 -21.51 -4.28
CA VAL A 102 -12.21 -20.61 -5.40
C VAL A 102 -10.74 -20.23 -5.31
N TRP A 103 -10.27 -19.92 -4.11
CA TRP A 103 -8.87 -19.51 -3.88
C TRP A 103 -7.89 -20.68 -4.01
N ALA A 104 -8.29 -21.88 -3.60
CA ALA A 104 -7.52 -23.10 -3.84
C ALA A 104 -7.34 -23.35 -5.35
N LEU A 105 -8.46 -23.31 -6.10
CA LEU A 105 -8.44 -23.48 -7.55
C LEU A 105 -7.67 -22.37 -8.30
N LEU A 106 -7.67 -21.15 -7.76
CA LEU A 106 -6.85 -20.06 -8.27
C LEU A 106 -5.36 -20.34 -8.10
N LEU A 107 -4.95 -20.78 -6.90
CA LEU A 107 -3.55 -21.14 -6.63
C LEU A 107 -3.08 -22.25 -7.56
N ASP A 108 -3.85 -23.33 -7.69
CA ASP A 108 -3.53 -24.43 -8.58
C ASP A 108 -3.34 -23.97 -10.01
N ARG A 109 -4.24 -23.13 -10.51
CA ARG A 109 -4.19 -22.62 -11.87
C ARG A 109 -3.00 -21.71 -12.13
N LEU A 110 -2.73 -20.77 -11.22
CA LEU A 110 -1.63 -19.82 -11.36
C LEU A 110 -0.27 -20.52 -11.23
N PHE A 111 -0.12 -21.44 -10.30
CA PHE A 111 1.14 -22.17 -10.13
C PHE A 111 1.39 -23.20 -11.24
N ALA A 112 0.33 -23.84 -11.75
CA ALA A 112 0.43 -24.65 -12.97
C ALA A 112 0.86 -23.81 -14.20
N ALA A 113 0.51 -22.53 -14.23
CA ALA A 113 0.93 -21.58 -15.25
C ALA A 113 2.35 -20.99 -14.99
N GLY A 114 3.02 -21.39 -13.91
CA GLY A 114 4.38 -20.97 -13.57
C GLY A 114 4.50 -19.66 -12.80
N ALA A 115 3.45 -19.20 -12.12
CA ALA A 115 3.55 -18.05 -11.24
C ALA A 115 4.63 -18.28 -10.16
N ARG A 116 5.39 -17.24 -9.85
CA ARG A 116 6.47 -17.29 -8.86
C ARG A 116 5.95 -17.15 -7.43
N LEU A 117 4.98 -16.26 -7.23
CA LEU A 117 4.38 -15.95 -5.94
C LEU A 117 2.93 -15.50 -6.15
N VAL A 118 2.04 -15.89 -5.23
CA VAL A 118 0.69 -15.34 -5.14
C VAL A 118 0.52 -14.67 -3.78
N VAL A 119 0.04 -13.43 -3.76
CA VAL A 119 -0.17 -12.62 -2.58
C VAL A 119 -1.64 -12.24 -2.50
N PHE A 120 -2.30 -12.58 -1.41
CA PHE A 120 -3.69 -12.19 -1.16
C PHE A 120 -3.74 -10.98 -0.24
N ASP A 121 -4.12 -9.84 -0.77
CA ASP A 121 -4.55 -8.69 0.02
C ASP A 121 -6.02 -8.85 0.39
N LEU A 122 -6.29 -9.88 1.16
CA LEU A 122 -7.61 -10.31 1.61
C LEU A 122 -7.55 -10.85 3.03
N LEU A 123 -8.58 -10.55 3.82
CA LEU A 123 -8.73 -11.04 5.19
C LEU A 123 -9.60 -12.30 5.21
N PHE A 124 -9.02 -13.43 5.54
CA PHE A 124 -9.69 -14.72 5.63
C PHE A 124 -10.09 -15.07 7.06
N ASN A 125 -10.64 -14.12 7.83
CA ASN A 125 -10.86 -14.28 9.26
C ASN A 125 -12.05 -15.18 9.61
N PRO A 126 -13.32 -14.95 9.17
CA PRO A 126 -14.42 -15.85 9.54
C PRO A 126 -14.26 -17.22 8.90
N PRO A 127 -14.71 -18.31 9.56
CA PRO A 127 -14.81 -19.62 8.91
C PRO A 127 -15.69 -19.54 7.64
N ASN A 128 -15.36 -20.34 6.64
CA ASN A 128 -16.10 -20.38 5.38
C ASN A 128 -16.09 -21.80 4.83
N ASP A 129 -17.11 -22.15 4.03
CA ASP A 129 -17.06 -23.36 3.24
C ASP A 129 -15.88 -23.32 2.27
N GLY A 130 -15.29 -24.46 1.98
CA GLY A 130 -14.07 -24.55 1.20
C GLY A 130 -12.77 -24.29 1.99
N ASP A 131 -12.83 -24.00 3.30
CA ASP A 131 -11.65 -23.89 4.16
C ASP A 131 -10.72 -25.10 4.05
N PRO A 132 -11.20 -26.35 4.07
CA PRO A 132 -10.32 -27.52 3.94
C PRO A 132 -9.53 -27.54 2.62
N ALA A 133 -10.18 -27.16 1.52
CA ALA A 133 -9.51 -27.10 0.21
C ALA A 133 -8.46 -25.98 0.17
N PHE A 134 -8.80 -24.81 0.71
CA PHE A 134 -7.88 -23.67 0.73
C PHE A 134 -6.72 -23.90 1.72
N HIS A 135 -6.97 -24.51 2.87
CA HIS A 135 -5.91 -24.93 3.79
C HIS A 135 -4.91 -25.87 3.10
N ALA A 136 -5.42 -26.90 2.41
CA ALA A 136 -4.57 -27.85 1.69
C ALA A 136 -3.71 -27.14 0.62
N ALA A 137 -4.28 -26.19 -0.12
CA ALA A 137 -3.55 -25.38 -1.11
C ALA A 137 -2.51 -24.47 -0.44
N LEU A 138 -2.84 -23.80 0.68
CA LEU A 138 -1.90 -22.98 1.45
C LEU A 138 -0.71 -23.80 2.00
N GLU A 139 -0.94 -25.06 2.40
CA GLU A 139 0.14 -25.94 2.83
C GLU A 139 0.98 -26.44 1.63
N HIS A 140 0.31 -26.83 0.54
CA HIS A 140 0.99 -27.30 -0.67
C HIS A 140 1.91 -26.24 -1.30
N TYR A 141 1.46 -24.97 -1.33
CA TYR A 141 2.19 -23.84 -1.90
C TYR A 141 2.81 -22.93 -0.84
N ARG A 142 3.10 -23.46 0.35
CA ARG A 142 3.55 -22.71 1.52
C ARG A 142 4.64 -21.67 1.20
N ASP A 143 5.64 -22.05 0.41
CA ASP A 143 6.78 -21.19 0.08
C ASP A 143 6.48 -20.12 -0.99
N LYS A 144 5.29 -20.17 -1.59
CA LYS A 144 4.89 -19.34 -2.74
C LYS A 144 3.59 -18.57 -2.54
N VAL A 145 3.08 -18.52 -1.31
CA VAL A 145 1.83 -17.82 -1.01
C VAL A 145 1.99 -16.94 0.22
N VAL A 146 1.35 -15.76 0.17
CA VAL A 146 1.22 -14.85 1.31
C VAL A 146 -0.23 -14.40 1.41
N VAL A 147 -0.76 -14.26 2.63
CA VAL A 147 -2.12 -13.83 2.93
C VAL A 147 -2.13 -12.67 3.91
N GLY A 148 -3.19 -11.84 3.84
CA GLY A 148 -3.34 -10.65 4.65
C GLY A 148 -3.75 -10.91 6.10
N ALA A 149 -3.23 -10.09 7.00
CA ALA A 149 -3.73 -9.85 8.35
C ALA A 149 -3.93 -8.33 8.52
N ASN A 150 -4.75 -7.91 9.46
CA ASN A 150 -5.02 -6.49 9.70
C ASN A 150 -4.86 -6.14 11.17
N PHE A 151 -4.39 -4.94 11.46
CA PHE A 151 -4.49 -4.34 12.78
C PHE A 151 -5.71 -3.41 12.81
N ASP A 152 -6.70 -3.75 13.62
CA ASP A 152 -7.85 -2.90 13.87
C ASP A 152 -7.44 -1.74 14.78
N MET A 153 -7.10 -0.61 14.16
CA MET A 153 -6.59 0.56 14.87
C MET A 153 -7.66 1.24 15.75
N GLU A 154 -8.93 1.07 15.41
CA GLU A 154 -10.05 1.63 16.18
C GLU A 154 -10.26 0.87 17.50
N ASN A 155 -9.93 -0.42 17.51
CA ASN A 155 -10.05 -1.30 18.67
C ASN A 155 -8.69 -1.60 19.34
N GLY A 156 -7.80 -0.62 19.42
CA GLY A 156 -6.52 -0.74 20.14
C GLY A 156 -5.49 -1.62 19.43
N ALA A 157 -5.47 -1.59 18.12
CA ALA A 157 -4.57 -2.39 17.27
C ALA A 157 -4.75 -3.92 17.48
N GLN A 158 -5.99 -4.36 17.69
CA GLN A 158 -6.29 -5.79 17.75
C GLN A 158 -5.94 -6.46 16.41
N VAL A 159 -5.23 -7.57 16.47
CA VAL A 159 -4.81 -8.30 15.26
C VAL A 159 -5.97 -9.15 14.74
N ILE A 160 -6.36 -8.91 13.49
CA ILE A 160 -7.29 -9.76 12.73
C ILE A 160 -6.46 -10.63 11.79
N THR A 161 -6.42 -11.93 12.08
CA THR A 161 -5.62 -12.92 11.34
C THR A 161 -6.50 -13.82 10.48
N PRO A 162 -5.93 -14.55 9.50
CA PRO A 162 -6.62 -15.66 8.86
C PRO A 162 -7.18 -16.64 9.90
N ASN A 163 -8.30 -17.28 9.58
CA ASN A 163 -8.92 -18.25 10.49
C ASN A 163 -7.96 -19.39 10.83
N SER A 164 -8.08 -19.94 12.04
CA SER A 164 -7.27 -21.08 12.51
C SER A 164 -7.48 -22.38 11.71
N THR A 165 -8.59 -22.47 10.97
CA THR A 165 -8.83 -23.55 9.99
C THR A 165 -7.92 -23.49 8.79
N LEU A 166 -7.37 -22.31 8.47
CA LEU A 166 -6.47 -22.08 7.35
C LEU A 166 -5.00 -22.09 7.75
N ILE A 167 -4.67 -21.39 8.82
CA ILE A 167 -3.29 -21.27 9.33
C ILE A 167 -3.34 -21.45 10.85
N PRO A 168 -2.61 -22.44 11.42
CA PRO A 168 -2.59 -22.66 12.87
C PRO A 168 -2.03 -21.46 13.65
N PRO A 169 -2.50 -21.18 14.87
CA PRO A 169 -1.93 -20.14 15.74
C PRO A 169 -0.45 -20.44 16.12
N PRO A 170 0.36 -19.38 16.31
CA PRO A 170 0.06 -17.94 16.18
C PRO A 170 0.17 -17.45 14.73
N GLN A 171 -0.96 -17.22 14.07
CA GLN A 171 -1.04 -16.94 12.64
C GLN A 171 -0.18 -15.74 12.19
N ILE A 172 -0.18 -14.66 12.97
CA ILE A 172 0.56 -13.42 12.60
C ILE A 172 2.07 -13.62 12.53
N LEU A 173 2.59 -14.68 13.16
CA LEU A 173 4.02 -15.03 13.13
C LEU A 173 4.34 -16.04 12.02
N ASP A 174 3.33 -16.66 11.39
CA ASP A 174 3.54 -17.54 10.25
C ASP A 174 4.13 -16.74 9.08
N ASP A 175 5.10 -17.32 8.38
CA ASP A 175 5.80 -16.68 7.27
C ASP A 175 4.93 -16.41 6.04
N ARG A 176 3.73 -16.98 6.00
CA ARG A 176 2.70 -16.72 5.00
C ARG A 176 1.81 -15.52 5.35
N VAL A 177 1.86 -15.01 6.57
CA VAL A 177 0.95 -13.96 7.04
C VAL A 177 1.67 -12.63 7.16
N GLY A 178 1.15 -11.61 6.49
CA GLY A 178 1.66 -10.25 6.58
C GLY A 178 0.54 -9.23 6.80
N PHE A 179 0.83 -8.16 7.57
CA PHE A 179 -0.18 -7.13 7.78
C PHE A 179 -0.38 -6.28 6.52
N VAL A 180 -1.64 -5.87 6.29
CA VAL A 180 -2.03 -5.07 5.11
C VAL A 180 -2.12 -3.57 5.40
N ASN A 181 -2.00 -3.16 6.65
CA ASN A 181 -2.17 -1.77 7.05
C ASN A 181 -1.14 -0.83 6.40
N PHE A 182 -1.63 0.30 5.93
CA PHE A 182 -0.85 1.51 5.69
C PHE A 182 -1.21 2.56 6.74
N PHE A 183 -0.26 3.41 7.07
CA PHE A 183 -0.42 4.42 8.13
C PHE A 183 -0.37 5.80 7.48
N PRO A 184 -1.55 6.39 7.16
CA PRO A 184 -1.61 7.72 6.57
C PRO A 184 -1.14 8.78 7.55
N ASP A 185 -0.70 9.93 7.02
CA ASP A 185 -0.37 11.07 7.84
C ASP A 185 -1.59 11.54 8.64
N SER A 186 -1.42 11.78 9.94
CA SER A 186 -2.51 12.09 10.86
C SER A 186 -3.12 13.50 10.64
N ILE A 187 -2.46 14.37 9.86
CA ILE A 187 -2.92 15.74 9.65
C ILE A 187 -3.75 15.86 8.38
N ASP A 188 -3.37 15.15 7.31
CA ASP A 188 -4.06 15.25 6.01
C ASP A 188 -4.61 13.94 5.45
N GLY A 189 -4.31 12.81 6.09
CA GLY A 189 -4.81 11.50 5.69
C GLY A 189 -4.08 10.88 4.47
N VAL A 190 -3.04 11.51 3.96
CA VAL A 190 -2.33 11.05 2.76
C VAL A 190 -1.25 10.03 3.13
N THR A 191 -1.23 8.91 2.44
CA THR A 191 -0.22 7.86 2.61
C THR A 191 0.98 8.11 1.72
N ARG A 192 2.12 8.48 2.33
CA ARG A 192 3.38 8.79 1.65
C ARG A 192 4.49 7.79 1.93
N ALA A 193 4.31 6.96 2.96
CA ALA A 193 5.31 6.04 3.46
C ALA A 193 4.80 4.60 3.48
N ALA A 194 5.70 3.65 3.30
CA ALA A 194 5.48 2.24 3.56
C ALA A 194 6.19 1.84 4.85
N THR A 195 5.48 1.08 5.70
CA THR A 195 6.03 0.51 6.92
C THR A 195 6.18 -1.00 6.70
N TYR A 196 7.41 -1.49 6.80
CA TYR A 196 7.71 -2.89 6.51
C TYR A 196 7.58 -3.79 7.72
N ARG A 197 7.83 -3.23 8.91
CA ARG A 197 7.80 -3.94 10.19
C ARG A 197 7.21 -3.04 11.28
N VAL A 198 6.44 -3.65 12.18
CA VAL A 198 5.85 -2.96 13.34
C VAL A 198 5.87 -3.86 14.56
N THR A 199 5.71 -3.27 15.74
CA THR A 199 5.38 -3.98 16.97
C THR A 199 3.98 -3.59 17.45
N ALA A 200 3.32 -4.43 18.24
CA ALA A 200 2.01 -4.11 18.80
C ALA A 200 2.05 -2.83 19.66
N ARG A 201 3.11 -2.64 20.44
CA ARG A 201 3.27 -1.45 21.30
C ARG A 201 3.41 -0.18 20.49
N GLN A 202 4.16 -0.21 19.40
CA GLN A 202 4.31 0.93 18.50
C GLN A 202 2.97 1.38 17.93
N LEU A 203 2.11 0.45 17.55
CA LEU A 203 0.78 0.75 17.00
C LEU A 203 -0.14 1.46 18.00
N VAL A 204 0.02 1.21 19.29
CA VAL A 204 -0.72 1.91 20.35
C VAL A 204 0.04 3.07 20.97
N GLY A 205 1.12 3.57 20.33
CA GLY A 205 1.88 4.72 20.77
C GLY A 205 2.69 4.49 22.05
N SER A 206 2.93 3.23 22.45
CA SER A 206 3.72 2.87 23.61
C SER A 206 5.21 2.78 23.27
N PRO A 207 6.11 3.06 24.24
CA PRO A 207 7.54 2.91 24.02
C PRO A 207 7.92 1.48 23.62
N LEU A 208 8.90 1.36 22.71
CA LEU A 208 9.45 0.08 22.30
C LEU A 208 10.10 -0.66 23.47
N TYR A 209 9.98 -1.97 23.47
CA TYR A 209 10.56 -2.83 24.49
C TYR A 209 11.55 -3.82 23.84
N PRO A 210 12.74 -4.03 24.41
CA PRO A 210 13.70 -5.00 23.86
C PRO A 210 13.14 -6.42 23.85
N GLY A 211 13.21 -7.10 22.69
CA GLY A 211 12.71 -8.46 22.54
C GLY A 211 11.21 -8.58 22.24
N GLU A 212 10.55 -7.45 21.94
CA GLU A 212 9.16 -7.46 21.48
C GLU A 212 9.00 -8.16 20.13
N GLU A 213 7.87 -8.84 19.95
CA GLU A 213 7.54 -9.46 18.66
C GLU A 213 7.38 -8.41 17.56
N VAL A 214 8.05 -8.67 16.43
CA VAL A 214 8.01 -7.84 15.24
C VAL A 214 7.12 -8.51 14.20
N TYR A 215 6.11 -7.79 13.75
CA TYR A 215 5.21 -8.20 12.69
C TYR A 215 5.67 -7.64 11.36
N GLU A 216 5.59 -8.43 10.31
CA GLU A 216 6.01 -8.05 8.96
C GLU A 216 4.82 -7.72 8.08
N SER A 217 4.96 -6.69 7.21
CA SER A 217 3.93 -6.32 6.26
C SER A 217 3.75 -7.37 5.16
N LEU A 218 2.62 -7.33 4.46
CA LEU A 218 2.34 -8.16 3.30
C LEU A 218 3.46 -8.03 2.24
N ALA A 219 3.92 -6.80 1.99
CA ALA A 219 5.04 -6.52 1.08
C ALA A 219 6.36 -7.16 1.55
N THR A 220 6.66 -7.10 2.86
CA THR A 220 7.85 -7.72 3.45
C THR A 220 7.83 -9.22 3.29
N ARG A 221 6.72 -9.87 3.66
CA ARG A 221 6.55 -11.34 3.50
C ARG A 221 6.71 -11.77 2.05
N ALA A 222 6.09 -11.02 1.12
CA ALA A 222 6.23 -11.30 -0.31
C ALA A 222 7.67 -11.21 -0.78
N LEU A 223 8.40 -10.14 -0.43
CA LEU A 223 9.80 -9.94 -0.80
C LEU A 223 10.72 -11.01 -0.17
N ASN A 224 10.47 -11.41 1.09
CA ASN A 224 11.23 -12.45 1.75
C ASN A 224 11.09 -13.80 1.01
N LYS A 225 9.87 -14.18 0.59
CA LYS A 225 9.62 -15.45 -0.12
C LYS A 225 10.28 -15.51 -1.50
N ILE A 226 10.46 -14.37 -2.15
CA ILE A 226 11.14 -14.31 -3.46
C ILE A 226 12.65 -14.03 -3.39
N GLY A 227 13.20 -14.00 -2.15
CA GLY A 227 14.65 -13.92 -1.91
C GLY A 227 15.23 -12.51 -1.82
N TYR A 228 14.39 -11.47 -1.67
CA TYR A 228 14.81 -10.07 -1.57
C TYR A 228 14.74 -9.50 -0.14
N SER A 229 14.92 -10.35 0.88
CA SER A 229 14.90 -9.92 2.29
C SER A 229 15.94 -8.85 2.63
N LYS A 230 17.05 -8.79 1.89
CA LYS A 230 18.12 -7.79 2.10
C LYS A 230 17.74 -6.39 1.60
N ASP A 231 16.77 -6.30 0.70
CA ASP A 231 16.32 -5.03 0.13
C ASP A 231 15.22 -4.39 0.97
N VAL A 232 14.66 -5.15 1.91
CA VAL A 232 13.61 -4.68 2.83
C VAL A 232 14.25 -3.95 4.02
N PRO A 233 13.79 -2.74 4.38
CA PRO A 233 14.21 -2.05 5.59
C PRO A 233 14.02 -2.89 6.86
N ASN A 234 15.04 -2.92 7.71
CA ASN A 234 15.03 -3.73 8.94
C ASN A 234 14.54 -2.99 10.18
N ASP A 235 14.35 -1.68 10.09
CA ASP A 235 13.85 -0.86 11.17
C ASP A 235 12.32 -0.88 11.27
N LEU A 236 11.79 -0.20 12.28
CA LEU A 236 10.37 -0.12 12.62
C LEU A 236 9.73 1.21 12.18
N TYR A 237 10.38 1.95 11.28
CA TYR A 237 9.90 3.26 10.83
C TYR A 237 9.19 3.17 9.49
N GLY A 238 8.29 4.14 9.25
CA GLY A 238 7.75 4.37 7.91
C GLY A 238 8.80 5.01 7.00
N HIS A 239 9.01 4.43 5.84
CA HIS A 239 9.91 4.95 4.82
C HIS A 239 9.11 5.67 3.74
N MET A 240 9.35 6.96 3.54
CA MET A 240 8.76 7.69 2.42
C MET A 240 9.21 7.05 1.11
N ILE A 241 8.27 6.59 0.30
CA ILE A 241 8.55 5.89 -0.95
C ILE A 241 8.43 6.85 -2.14
N ARG A 242 9.21 6.57 -3.18
CA ARG A 242 8.99 7.13 -4.49
C ARG A 242 8.01 6.22 -5.22
N PHE A 243 6.87 6.74 -5.57
CA PHE A 243 5.81 5.99 -6.26
C PHE A 243 6.16 5.68 -7.71
N THR A 244 5.56 4.64 -8.27
CA THR A 244 5.51 4.40 -9.73
C THR A 244 4.49 5.34 -10.38
N ALA A 245 4.33 5.28 -11.69
CA ALA A 245 3.22 5.95 -12.35
C ALA A 245 1.86 5.41 -11.86
N PRO A 246 0.77 6.23 -11.86
CA PRO A 246 -0.53 5.83 -11.32
C PRO A 246 -1.13 4.57 -11.97
N ASP A 247 -0.88 4.38 -13.26
CA ASP A 247 -1.37 3.30 -14.12
C ASP A 247 -0.44 2.06 -14.16
N ALA A 248 0.64 2.06 -13.37
CA ALA A 248 1.65 1.00 -13.44
C ALA A 248 1.14 -0.39 -13.09
N PHE A 249 0.12 -0.50 -12.24
CA PHE A 249 -0.42 -1.74 -11.72
C PHE A 249 -1.95 -1.77 -11.86
N GLU A 250 -2.44 -1.60 -13.09
CA GLU A 250 -3.87 -1.69 -13.36
C GLU A 250 -4.42 -3.09 -13.07
N PRO A 251 -5.57 -3.19 -12.39
CA PRO A 251 -6.18 -4.48 -12.08
C PRO A 251 -6.71 -5.17 -13.34
N ARG A 252 -6.45 -6.46 -13.43
CA ARG A 252 -7.09 -7.36 -14.41
C ARG A 252 -8.22 -8.10 -13.73
N PRO A 253 -9.39 -8.26 -14.37
CA PRO A 253 -10.51 -8.97 -13.76
C PRO A 253 -10.14 -10.40 -13.35
N LEU A 254 -10.38 -10.74 -12.09
CA LEU A 254 -10.02 -12.05 -11.53
C LEU A 254 -10.73 -13.20 -12.28
N TYR A 255 -12.02 -13.03 -12.65
CA TYR A 255 -12.80 -14.09 -13.30
C TYR A 255 -12.20 -14.54 -14.62
N GLU A 256 -11.49 -13.64 -15.33
CA GLU A 256 -10.85 -13.97 -16.63
C GLU A 256 -9.85 -15.12 -16.52
N VAL A 257 -9.25 -15.30 -15.32
CA VAL A 257 -8.34 -16.42 -15.08
C VAL A 257 -9.08 -17.75 -15.20
N PHE A 258 -10.37 -17.79 -14.91
CA PHE A 258 -11.19 -18.99 -14.94
C PHE A 258 -11.96 -19.15 -16.25
N ASP A 259 -12.19 -18.08 -17.00
CA ASP A 259 -12.85 -18.15 -18.30
C ASP A 259 -11.91 -18.75 -19.36
N PRO A 260 -12.26 -19.88 -20.01
CA PRO A 260 -11.37 -20.54 -20.97
C PRO A 260 -11.05 -19.71 -22.21
N LYS A 261 -11.96 -18.83 -22.65
CA LYS A 261 -11.77 -17.97 -23.81
C LYS A 261 -10.81 -16.83 -23.47
N LEU A 262 -11.06 -16.16 -22.32
CA LEU A 262 -10.23 -15.05 -21.85
C LEU A 262 -8.86 -15.53 -21.38
N TRP A 263 -8.78 -16.71 -20.75
CA TRP A 263 -7.50 -17.35 -20.40
C TRP A 263 -6.60 -17.54 -21.63
N ARG A 264 -7.20 -17.96 -22.75
CA ARG A 264 -6.45 -18.11 -24.00
C ARG A 264 -6.10 -16.74 -24.59
N ALA A 265 -7.08 -15.83 -24.68
CA ALA A 265 -6.92 -14.54 -25.36
C ALA A 265 -6.00 -13.58 -24.61
N ASN A 266 -6.21 -13.42 -23.28
CA ASN A 266 -5.56 -12.39 -22.48
C ASN A 266 -4.28 -12.91 -21.80
N TYR A 267 -4.18 -14.23 -21.58
CA TYR A 267 -3.08 -14.83 -20.80
C TYR A 267 -2.31 -15.94 -21.55
N ALA A 268 -2.50 -16.06 -22.87
CA ALA A 268 -1.79 -17.02 -23.71
C ALA A 268 -1.79 -18.46 -23.13
N ASN A 269 -2.97 -18.95 -22.72
CA ASN A 269 -3.14 -20.22 -22.01
C ASN A 269 -2.26 -20.34 -20.74
N GLY A 270 -2.04 -19.25 -20.03
CA GLY A 270 -1.27 -19.19 -18.79
C GLY A 270 0.20 -18.79 -18.96
N ALA A 271 0.76 -18.82 -20.15
CA ALA A 271 2.16 -18.44 -20.37
C ALA A 271 2.49 -17.01 -19.88
N PHE A 272 1.49 -16.13 -19.83
CA PHE A 272 1.61 -14.78 -19.26
C PHE A 272 2.05 -14.78 -17.80
N PHE A 273 1.61 -15.78 -17.00
CA PHE A 273 1.90 -15.84 -15.56
C PHE A 273 3.26 -16.43 -15.22
N LYS A 274 4.00 -16.93 -16.20
CA LYS A 274 5.33 -17.49 -15.93
C LYS A 274 6.22 -16.47 -15.25
N ASP A 275 6.81 -16.87 -14.13
CA ASP A 275 7.71 -16.07 -13.27
C ASP A 275 7.07 -14.79 -12.71
N LYS A 276 5.74 -14.65 -12.74
CA LYS A 276 5.02 -13.48 -12.23
C LYS A 276 4.77 -13.56 -10.73
N ILE A 277 4.73 -12.39 -10.10
CA ILE A 277 4.25 -12.14 -8.75
C ILE A 277 2.85 -11.60 -8.89
N VAL A 278 1.87 -12.37 -8.42
CA VAL A 278 0.46 -12.07 -8.61
C VAL A 278 -0.13 -11.59 -7.29
N MET A 279 -0.62 -10.35 -7.26
CA MET A 279 -1.42 -9.81 -6.17
C MET A 279 -2.89 -10.04 -6.46
N VAL A 280 -3.62 -10.54 -5.49
CA VAL A 280 -5.08 -10.74 -5.55
C VAL A 280 -5.73 -9.89 -4.47
N GLY A 281 -6.65 -9.02 -4.85
CA GLY A 281 -7.30 -8.14 -3.88
C GLY A 281 -8.44 -7.32 -4.46
N PRO A 282 -9.10 -6.49 -3.64
CA PRO A 282 -10.23 -5.67 -4.04
C PRO A 282 -9.83 -4.62 -5.09
N SER A 283 -10.71 -4.42 -6.09
CA SER A 283 -10.60 -3.32 -7.05
C SER A 283 -11.98 -2.76 -7.46
N ALA A 284 -13.07 -3.33 -6.93
CA ALA A 284 -14.40 -2.75 -7.08
C ALA A 284 -14.65 -1.65 -6.05
N GLN A 285 -15.32 -0.57 -6.46
CA GLN A 285 -15.64 0.56 -5.58
C GLN A 285 -16.44 0.17 -4.32
N VAL A 286 -17.24 -0.88 -4.40
CA VAL A 286 -18.06 -1.37 -3.29
C VAL A 286 -17.24 -1.80 -2.06
N PHE A 287 -15.98 -2.13 -2.24
CA PHE A 287 -15.10 -2.51 -1.12
C PHE A 287 -14.57 -1.31 -0.34
N HIS A 288 -14.64 -0.09 -0.90
CA HIS A 288 -14.05 1.11 -0.32
C HIS A 288 -12.56 0.96 0.06
N ASP A 289 -11.86 0.01 -0.57
CA ASP A 289 -10.45 -0.25 -0.33
C ASP A 289 -9.58 0.66 -1.21
N VAL A 290 -9.67 1.95 -0.90
CA VAL A 290 -8.89 2.98 -1.56
C VAL A 290 -8.18 3.85 -0.53
N VAL A 291 -6.96 4.24 -0.87
CA VAL A 291 -6.07 5.02 -0.02
C VAL A 291 -5.67 6.29 -0.76
N ASP A 292 -5.69 7.42 -0.04
CA ASP A 292 -5.19 8.68 -0.58
C ASP A 292 -3.65 8.68 -0.59
N THR A 293 -3.08 8.98 -1.73
CA THR A 293 -1.63 9.01 -1.97
C THR A 293 -1.25 10.27 -2.75
N PRO A 294 0.03 10.67 -2.77
CA PRO A 294 0.48 11.78 -3.62
C PRO A 294 0.15 11.63 -5.10
N MET A 295 -0.08 10.39 -5.56
CA MET A 295 -0.31 10.09 -6.97
C MET A 295 -1.79 10.11 -7.35
N SER A 296 -2.68 9.76 -6.42
CA SER A 296 -4.12 9.66 -6.63
C SER A 296 -4.86 9.67 -5.29
N PRO A 297 -6.03 10.34 -5.21
CA PRO A 297 -6.88 10.28 -4.02
C PRO A 297 -7.62 8.94 -3.86
N ALA A 298 -7.47 8.02 -4.81
CA ALA A 298 -8.15 6.72 -4.81
C ALA A 298 -7.23 5.62 -5.36
N THR A 299 -6.12 5.38 -4.68
CA THR A 299 -5.21 4.27 -4.99
C THR A 299 -5.73 3.00 -4.34
N PHE A 300 -5.92 1.92 -5.08
CA PHE A 300 -6.31 0.63 -4.51
C PHE A 300 -5.27 0.10 -3.51
N GLY A 301 -5.73 -0.45 -2.38
CA GLY A 301 -4.87 -1.04 -1.36
C GLY A 301 -3.85 -2.04 -1.92
N PRO A 302 -4.26 -3.03 -2.74
CA PRO A 302 -3.33 -3.97 -3.38
C PRO A 302 -2.24 -3.31 -4.21
N THR A 303 -2.56 -2.22 -4.92
CA THR A 303 -1.58 -1.43 -5.69
C THR A 303 -0.53 -0.80 -4.78
N LEU A 304 -0.92 -0.35 -3.59
CA LEU A 304 -0.01 0.28 -2.65
C LEU A 304 1.03 -0.73 -2.09
N HIS A 305 0.65 -2.00 -1.92
CA HIS A 305 1.61 -3.06 -1.61
C HIS A 305 2.65 -3.25 -2.71
N PHE A 306 2.24 -3.20 -3.98
CA PHE A 306 3.18 -3.22 -5.10
C PHE A 306 4.08 -1.99 -5.13
N GLN A 307 3.58 -0.80 -4.77
CA GLN A 307 4.40 0.40 -4.62
C GLN A 307 5.48 0.21 -3.56
N ALA A 308 5.11 -0.35 -2.40
CA ALA A 308 6.04 -0.64 -1.33
C ALA A 308 7.11 -1.67 -1.76
N MET A 309 6.70 -2.75 -2.43
CA MET A 309 7.63 -3.75 -2.96
C MET A 309 8.57 -3.15 -4.02
N ALA A 310 8.05 -2.36 -4.96
CA ALA A 310 8.85 -1.71 -6.01
C ALA A 310 9.86 -0.73 -5.43
N ALA A 311 9.46 0.05 -4.41
CA ALA A 311 10.35 0.97 -3.73
C ALA A 311 11.49 0.25 -2.99
N ALA A 312 11.20 -0.89 -2.34
CA ALA A 312 12.22 -1.71 -1.70
C ALA A 312 13.22 -2.28 -2.71
N LEU A 313 12.71 -2.94 -3.77
CA LEU A 313 13.54 -3.54 -4.82
C LEU A 313 14.43 -2.52 -5.55
N GLY A 314 13.92 -1.31 -5.75
CA GLY A 314 14.67 -0.22 -6.40
C GLY A 314 15.49 0.64 -5.43
N HIS A 315 15.42 0.40 -4.13
CA HIS A 315 15.95 1.30 -3.07
C HIS A 315 15.47 2.76 -3.25
N GLU A 316 14.23 2.93 -3.71
CA GLU A 316 13.62 4.22 -4.06
C GLU A 316 12.93 4.86 -2.84
N PHE A 317 13.71 5.04 -1.79
CA PHE A 317 13.28 5.74 -0.57
C PHE A 317 13.66 7.21 -0.64
N LEU A 318 12.69 8.08 -0.31
CA LEU A 318 12.95 9.51 -0.17
C LEU A 318 13.50 9.78 1.22
N ARG A 319 14.59 10.52 1.28
CA ARG A 319 15.19 10.94 2.56
C ARG A 319 14.66 12.32 2.91
N ALA A 320 14.18 12.45 4.15
CA ALA A 320 13.88 13.76 4.69
C ALA A 320 15.16 14.60 4.77
N THR A 321 15.04 15.87 4.47
CA THR A 321 16.14 16.84 4.64
C THR A 321 16.49 16.93 6.13
N PRO A 322 17.78 16.94 6.50
CA PRO A 322 18.14 17.12 7.89
C PRO A 322 17.60 18.43 8.46
N ARG A 323 16.98 18.39 9.64
CA ARG A 323 16.31 19.55 10.28
C ARG A 323 17.14 20.83 10.31
N LYS A 324 18.46 20.71 10.44
CA LYS A 324 19.38 21.88 10.40
C LYS A 324 19.42 22.55 9.03
N ILE A 325 19.35 21.75 7.96
CA ILE A 325 19.35 22.26 6.58
C ILE A 325 18.00 22.92 6.29
N GLU A 326 16.89 22.32 6.71
CA GLU A 326 15.55 22.91 6.59
C GLU A 326 15.48 24.27 7.27
N LEU A 327 15.97 24.39 8.50
CA LEU A 327 16.05 25.65 9.21
C LEU A 327 16.87 26.69 8.43
N MET A 328 18.03 26.29 7.90
CA MET A 328 18.86 27.20 7.08
C MET A 328 18.14 27.64 5.81
N LEU A 329 17.41 26.75 5.15
CA LEU A 329 16.64 27.06 3.93
C LEU A 329 15.49 28.03 4.22
N VAL A 330 14.74 27.83 5.31
CA VAL A 330 13.66 28.76 5.72
C VAL A 330 14.23 30.14 6.02
N CYS A 331 15.33 30.23 6.77
CA CYS A 331 15.98 31.50 7.06
C CYS A 331 16.54 32.18 5.81
N ALA A 332 17.15 31.40 4.89
CA ALA A 332 17.69 31.93 3.64
C ALA A 332 16.57 32.45 2.73
N ALA A 333 15.46 31.73 2.62
CA ALA A 333 14.28 32.16 1.86
C ALA A 333 13.69 33.46 2.40
N GLY A 334 13.58 33.58 3.74
CA GLY A 334 13.14 34.82 4.39
C GLY A 334 14.07 36.00 4.10
N LEU A 335 15.40 35.76 4.14
CA LEU A 335 16.40 36.81 3.79
C LEU A 335 16.30 37.23 2.31
N VAL A 336 16.18 36.28 1.40
CA VAL A 336 16.00 36.58 -0.04
C VAL A 336 14.72 37.39 -0.27
N ALA A 337 13.61 36.96 0.33
CA ALA A 337 12.34 37.68 0.26
C ALA A 337 12.49 39.13 0.78
N TRP A 338 13.18 39.33 1.88
CA TRP A 338 13.47 40.65 2.42
C TRP A 338 14.33 41.49 1.45
N LEU A 339 15.41 40.94 0.90
CA LEU A 339 16.30 41.62 -0.05
C LEU A 339 15.58 42.03 -1.34
N LEU A 340 14.59 41.24 -1.80
CA LEU A 340 13.83 41.53 -3.01
C LEU A 340 12.81 42.67 -2.81
N VAL A 341 12.39 42.95 -1.59
CA VAL A 341 11.31 43.89 -1.25
C VAL A 341 11.88 45.17 -0.60
N ALA A 342 13.05 45.10 0.04
CA ALA A 342 13.74 46.22 0.69
C ALA A 342 14.42 47.17 -0.31
#